data_c79896a4b89fb705037c7e8679d81ace
#
_entry.id   c79896a4b89fb705037c7e8679d81ace
#
_cell.length_a   1.000
_cell.length_b   1.000
_cell.length_c   1.000
_cell.angle_alpha   90.00
_cell.angle_beta   90.00
_cell.angle_gamma   90.00
#
_symmetry.space_group_name_H-M   'P 1'
#
loop_
_entity.id
_entity.type
_entity.pdbx_description
1 polymer ?
#
loop_
_entity_poly.entity_id
_entity_poly.type
_entity_poly.pdbx_seq_one_letter_code
_entity_poly.pdbx_strand_id
1 'polypeptide(L)'
;DDIYDRMNYCPLGSGALAGTTYPLDREYTASLLDFAGPTLNSMDSVSDRDYIIELLSALSTVMMHLSRFCEEICIWNSNEYRFVNIDDSYSTGSSIMPQKKNPDIAELIISNNSDLLFKYFSLQYDSS
;
A
#
# COMPACT_ATOMS: atom_id res chain seq x y z
N ASP A 1 7.21 10.61 3.52
CA ASP A 1 8.25 10.87 4.52
C ASP A 1 7.68 10.73 5.94
N ASP A 2 6.68 11.50 6.37
CA ASP A 2 6.15 11.49 7.75
C ASP A 2 5.67 10.10 8.23
N ILE A 3 5.04 9.31 7.38
CA ILE A 3 4.58 7.96 7.71
C ILE A 3 5.77 7.02 7.90
N TYR A 4 6.77 7.11 7.01
CA TYR A 4 7.99 6.35 7.13
C TYR A 4 8.69 6.63 8.47
N ASP A 5 8.81 7.88 8.85
CA ASP A 5 9.47 8.28 10.11
C ASP A 5 8.73 7.71 11.33
N ARG A 6 7.39 7.67 11.31
CA ARG A 6 6.61 7.06 12.39
C ARG A 6 6.67 5.53 12.42
N MET A 7 6.82 4.89 11.27
CA MET A 7 6.94 3.42 11.17
C MET A 7 8.36 2.91 11.45
N ASN A 8 9.37 3.78 11.43
CA ASN A 8 10.77 3.40 11.43
C ASN A 8 11.31 3.13 12.84
N TYR A 9 10.53 2.44 13.69
CA TYR A 9 10.93 2.00 15.01
C TYR A 9 10.79 0.48 15.17
N CYS A 10 11.85 -0.16 15.71
CA CYS A 10 11.96 -1.61 15.82
C CYS A 10 11.16 -2.14 17.02
N PRO A 11 10.17 -3.01 16.86
CA PRO A 11 9.40 -3.60 17.96
C PRO A 11 10.10 -4.79 18.62
N LEU A 12 11.15 -5.34 18.02
CA LEU A 12 11.81 -6.54 18.49
C LEU A 12 12.39 -6.35 19.90
N GLY A 13 12.32 -7.40 20.71
CA GLY A 13 12.73 -7.38 22.09
C GLY A 13 11.65 -6.90 23.07
N SER A 14 10.45 -6.56 22.58
CA SER A 14 9.29 -6.22 23.44
C SER A 14 8.66 -7.42 24.16
N GLY A 15 9.10 -8.63 23.83
CA GLY A 15 8.54 -9.86 24.42
C GLY A 15 7.13 -10.15 23.89
N ALA A 16 6.41 -10.97 24.63
CA ALA A 16 5.04 -11.38 24.24
C ALA A 16 3.98 -10.31 24.55
N LEU A 17 4.23 -9.41 25.50
CA LEU A 17 3.26 -8.40 25.94
C LEU A 17 3.93 -7.11 26.44
N ALA A 18 4.77 -7.18 27.47
CA ALA A 18 5.24 -6.04 28.24
C ALA A 18 6.75 -6.05 28.50
N GLY A 19 7.51 -6.61 27.59
CA GLY A 19 8.96 -6.74 27.71
C GLY A 19 9.43 -8.09 28.25
N THR A 20 10.70 -8.18 28.57
CA THR A 20 11.35 -9.40 29.05
C THR A 20 12.37 -9.05 30.16
N THR A 21 12.63 -9.99 31.05
CA THR A 21 13.67 -9.88 32.08
C THR A 21 15.08 -10.24 31.56
N TYR A 22 15.18 -10.74 30.34
CA TYR A 22 16.47 -11.02 29.71
C TYR A 22 17.18 -9.71 29.30
N PRO A 23 18.51 -9.64 29.46
CA PRO A 23 19.27 -8.46 29.08
C PRO A 23 19.45 -8.38 27.56
N LEU A 24 18.42 -7.95 26.86
CA LEU A 24 18.45 -7.78 25.40
C LEU A 24 18.96 -6.39 25.05
N ASP A 25 19.87 -6.32 24.08
CA ASP A 25 20.32 -5.07 23.48
C ASP A 25 19.39 -4.73 22.30
N ARG A 26 18.34 -3.96 22.58
CA ARG A 26 17.34 -3.55 21.60
C ARG A 26 17.88 -2.48 20.65
N GLU A 27 18.77 -1.62 21.12
CA GLU A 27 19.43 -0.61 20.27
C GLU A 27 20.31 -1.29 19.21
N TYR A 28 21.10 -2.26 19.61
CA TYR A 28 21.92 -3.04 18.67
C TYR A 28 21.04 -3.77 17.63
N THR A 29 19.96 -4.38 18.06
CA THR A 29 19.01 -5.05 17.15
C THR A 29 18.40 -4.06 16.15
N ALA A 30 17.96 -2.90 16.60
CA ALA A 30 17.41 -1.86 15.75
C ALA A 30 18.44 -1.36 14.72
N SER A 31 19.69 -1.16 15.16
CA SER A 31 20.78 -0.72 14.29
C SER A 31 21.14 -1.73 13.20
N LEU A 32 21.11 -3.04 13.51
CA LEU A 32 21.36 -4.09 12.52
C LEU A 32 20.27 -4.18 11.44
N LEU A 33 19.07 -3.76 11.76
CA LEU A 33 17.89 -3.78 10.85
C LEU A 33 17.63 -2.42 10.19
N ASP A 34 18.51 -1.46 10.41
CA ASP A 34 18.44 -0.09 9.85
C ASP A 34 17.18 0.68 10.26
N PHE A 35 16.67 0.44 11.48
CA PHE A 35 15.64 1.24 12.12
C PHE A 35 16.22 2.47 12.81
N ALA A 36 15.42 3.52 12.96
CA ALA A 36 15.82 4.73 13.70
C ALA A 36 16.10 4.47 15.19
N GLY A 37 15.51 3.42 15.76
CA GLY A 37 15.71 2.97 17.14
C GLY A 37 14.65 1.95 17.55
N PRO A 38 14.71 1.42 18.81
CA PRO A 38 13.66 0.56 19.32
C PRO A 38 12.42 1.36 19.72
N THR A 39 11.24 0.73 19.67
CA THR A 39 10.01 1.30 20.25
C THR A 39 10.16 1.45 21.76
N LEU A 40 9.66 2.56 22.32
CA LEU A 40 9.84 2.89 23.74
C LEU A 40 8.87 2.13 24.66
N ASN A 41 7.66 1.83 24.17
CA ASN A 41 6.63 1.15 24.94
C ASN A 41 6.42 -0.27 24.39
N SER A 42 6.74 -1.28 25.19
CA SER A 42 6.63 -2.69 24.78
C SER A 42 5.18 -3.15 24.56
N MET A 43 4.22 -2.61 25.31
CA MET A 43 2.79 -2.98 25.14
C MET A 43 2.26 -2.45 23.80
N ASP A 44 2.54 -1.20 23.44
CA ASP A 44 2.19 -0.62 22.16
C ASP A 44 2.87 -1.38 21.01
N SER A 45 4.13 -1.72 21.17
CA SER A 45 4.91 -2.48 20.18
C SER A 45 4.28 -3.80 19.79
N VAL A 46 3.60 -4.46 20.74
CA VAL A 46 2.97 -5.78 20.55
C VAL A 46 1.54 -5.65 20.08
N SER A 47 0.76 -4.71 20.62
CA SER A 47 -0.68 -4.63 20.41
C SER A 47 -1.09 -3.61 19.32
N ASP A 48 -0.29 -2.56 19.13
CA ASP A 48 -0.67 -1.47 18.26
C ASP A 48 -0.57 -1.82 16.77
N ARG A 49 -1.49 -1.30 15.96
CA ARG A 49 -1.58 -1.45 14.50
C ARG A 49 -1.72 -0.12 13.78
N ASP A 50 -1.62 0.99 14.48
CA ASP A 50 -1.81 2.34 13.93
C ASP A 50 -0.91 2.59 12.72
N TYR A 51 0.33 2.13 12.76
CA TYR A 51 1.27 2.27 11.65
C TYR A 51 0.79 1.58 10.36
N ILE A 52 0.11 0.42 10.47
CA ILE A 52 -0.45 -0.29 9.31
C ILE A 52 -1.66 0.46 8.78
N ILE A 53 -2.53 0.93 9.67
CA ILE A 53 -3.74 1.69 9.32
C ILE A 53 -3.34 2.98 8.61
N GLU A 54 -2.35 3.69 9.12
CA GLU A 54 -1.85 4.93 8.54
C GLU A 54 -1.24 4.70 7.15
N LEU A 55 -0.41 3.66 7.00
CA LEU A 55 0.18 3.28 5.71
C LEU A 55 -0.90 2.93 4.68
N LEU A 56 -1.88 2.11 5.05
CA LEU A 56 -2.96 1.73 4.15
C LEU A 56 -3.85 2.91 3.76
N SER A 57 -4.08 3.84 4.69
CA SER A 57 -4.81 5.08 4.40
C SER A 57 -4.09 5.92 3.34
N ALA A 58 -2.77 6.10 3.48
CA ALA A 58 -1.97 6.82 2.51
C ALA A 58 -1.94 6.12 1.14
N LEU A 59 -1.74 4.80 1.12
CA LEU A 59 -1.76 4.01 -0.11
C LEU A 59 -3.12 4.06 -0.80
N SER A 60 -4.22 4.01 -0.05
CA SER A 60 -5.57 4.15 -0.58
C SER A 60 -5.79 5.52 -1.23
N THR A 61 -5.26 6.59 -0.63
CA THR A 61 -5.31 7.93 -1.21
C THR A 61 -4.51 8.01 -2.52
N VAL A 62 -3.32 7.43 -2.56
CA VAL A 62 -2.51 7.36 -3.79
C VAL A 62 -3.24 6.58 -4.88
N MET A 63 -3.80 5.42 -4.53
CA MET A 63 -4.54 4.59 -5.48
C MET A 63 -5.80 5.27 -6.01
N MET A 64 -6.50 6.06 -5.19
CA MET A 64 -7.64 6.85 -5.63
C MET A 64 -7.22 7.87 -6.71
N HIS A 65 -6.10 8.56 -6.54
CA HIS A 65 -5.60 9.49 -7.54
C HIS A 65 -5.13 8.79 -8.82
N LEU A 66 -4.45 7.65 -8.68
CA LEU A 66 -4.02 6.85 -9.83
C LEU A 66 -5.21 6.29 -10.60
N SER A 67 -6.25 5.83 -9.91
CA SER A 67 -7.49 5.36 -10.54
C SER A 67 -8.14 6.44 -11.41
N ARG A 68 -8.27 7.66 -10.90
CA ARG A 68 -8.79 8.79 -11.67
C ARG A 68 -7.94 9.10 -12.90
N PHE A 69 -6.62 9.08 -12.76
CA PHE A 69 -5.72 9.28 -13.88
C PHE A 69 -5.87 8.17 -14.95
N CYS A 70 -6.01 6.91 -14.51
CA CYS A 70 -6.24 5.79 -15.41
C CYS A 70 -7.59 5.88 -16.14
N GLU A 71 -8.64 6.36 -15.48
CA GLU A 71 -9.93 6.62 -16.14
C GLU A 71 -9.80 7.63 -17.28
N GLU A 72 -9.07 8.72 -17.08
CA GLU A 72 -8.80 9.69 -18.13
C GLU A 72 -8.03 9.05 -19.31
N ILE A 73 -7.04 8.21 -19.04
CA ILE A 73 -6.30 7.48 -20.09
C ILE A 73 -7.25 6.55 -20.87
N CYS A 74 -8.14 5.83 -20.19
CA CYS A 74 -9.12 4.97 -20.83
C CYS A 74 -10.05 5.77 -21.78
N ILE A 75 -10.54 6.93 -21.31
CA ILE A 75 -11.36 7.83 -22.10
C ILE A 75 -10.59 8.33 -23.33
N TRP A 76 -9.36 8.81 -23.14
CA TRP A 76 -8.54 9.36 -24.21
C TRP A 76 -8.11 8.31 -25.25
N ASN A 77 -7.99 7.04 -24.83
CA ASN A 77 -7.67 5.93 -25.72
C ASN A 77 -8.91 5.36 -26.43
N SER A 78 -10.11 5.80 -26.06
CA SER A 78 -11.35 5.32 -26.66
C SER A 78 -11.45 5.67 -28.17
N ASN A 79 -12.27 4.91 -28.89
CA ASN A 79 -12.48 5.15 -30.33
C ASN A 79 -13.11 6.51 -30.64
N GLU A 80 -13.84 7.08 -29.70
CA GLU A 80 -14.53 8.36 -29.82
C GLU A 80 -13.56 9.54 -29.77
N TYR A 81 -12.56 9.49 -28.87
CA TYR A 81 -11.64 10.60 -28.63
C TYR A 81 -10.29 10.45 -29.33
N ARG A 82 -9.65 9.29 -29.20
CA ARG A 82 -8.32 8.97 -29.80
C ARG A 82 -7.26 10.03 -29.57
N PHE A 83 -7.24 10.63 -28.38
CA PHE A 83 -6.22 11.61 -28.03
C PHE A 83 -4.87 10.96 -27.71
N VAL A 84 -4.92 9.71 -27.23
CA VAL A 84 -3.75 8.90 -26.89
C VAL A 84 -3.88 7.55 -27.59
N ASN A 85 -2.76 7.03 -28.09
CA ASN A 85 -2.67 5.65 -28.57
C ASN A 85 -1.69 4.89 -27.68
N ILE A 86 -2.21 3.90 -26.95
CA ILE A 86 -1.39 3.06 -26.06
C ILE A 86 -0.67 2.04 -26.92
N ASP A 87 0.63 1.84 -26.67
CA ASP A 87 1.45 0.84 -27.34
C ASP A 87 0.91 -0.56 -27.07
N ASP A 88 1.05 -1.44 -28.08
CA ASP A 88 0.54 -2.82 -28.02
C ASP A 88 1.14 -3.66 -26.90
N SER A 89 2.31 -3.29 -26.40
CA SER A 89 2.95 -3.94 -25.24
C SER A 89 2.22 -3.71 -23.92
N TYR A 90 1.37 -2.66 -23.85
CA TYR A 90 0.58 -2.27 -22.66
C TYR A 90 -0.93 -2.42 -22.86
N SER A 91 -1.35 -3.05 -23.95
CA SER A 91 -2.75 -3.28 -24.28
C SER A 91 -2.96 -4.72 -24.71
N THR A 92 -4.12 -5.31 -24.41
CA THR A 92 -4.50 -6.61 -24.98
C THR A 92 -5.51 -6.41 -26.13
N GLY A 93 -5.31 -7.20 -27.18
CA GLY A 93 -6.28 -7.29 -28.27
C GLY A 93 -7.39 -8.25 -27.92
N SER A 94 -8.61 -7.98 -28.40
CA SER A 94 -9.68 -8.97 -28.36
C SER A 94 -9.46 -10.01 -29.47
N SER A 95 -9.55 -11.31 -29.14
CA SER A 95 -9.50 -12.38 -30.13
C SER A 95 -10.68 -12.37 -31.12
N ILE A 96 -11.81 -11.78 -30.71
CA ILE A 96 -13.03 -11.67 -31.53
C ILE A 96 -13.05 -10.37 -32.33
N MET A 97 -12.46 -9.30 -31.78
CA MET A 97 -12.41 -7.97 -32.41
C MET A 97 -10.96 -7.47 -32.45
N PRO A 98 -10.18 -7.84 -33.49
CA PRO A 98 -8.75 -7.50 -33.59
C PRO A 98 -8.44 -5.99 -33.53
N GLN A 99 -9.42 -5.15 -33.89
CA GLN A 99 -9.30 -3.68 -33.86
C GLN A 99 -9.49 -3.10 -32.46
N LYS A 100 -10.01 -3.89 -31.48
CA LYS A 100 -10.26 -3.43 -30.11
C LYS A 100 -8.98 -3.62 -29.29
N LYS A 101 -8.43 -2.52 -28.79
CA LYS A 101 -7.33 -2.50 -27.83
C LYS A 101 -7.88 -2.07 -26.47
N ASN A 102 -7.67 -2.90 -25.45
CA ASN A 102 -8.07 -2.58 -24.09
C ASN A 102 -6.86 -2.06 -23.31
N PRO A 103 -6.98 -0.95 -22.58
CA PRO A 103 -5.91 -0.43 -21.72
C PRO A 103 -5.84 -1.22 -20.40
N ASP A 104 -5.46 -2.50 -20.47
CA ASP A 104 -5.58 -3.46 -19.35
C ASP A 104 -4.84 -3.02 -18.10
N ILE A 105 -3.68 -2.38 -18.24
CA ILE A 105 -2.92 -1.89 -17.07
C ILE A 105 -3.72 -0.79 -16.36
N ALA A 106 -4.34 0.12 -17.10
CA ALA A 106 -5.17 1.17 -16.53
C ALA A 106 -6.43 0.57 -15.86
N GLU A 107 -7.09 -0.38 -16.51
CA GLU A 107 -8.26 -1.09 -15.97
C GLU A 107 -7.90 -1.89 -14.71
N LEU A 108 -6.73 -2.52 -14.66
CA LEU A 108 -6.23 -3.25 -13.50
C LEU A 108 -5.97 -2.32 -12.30
N ILE A 109 -5.42 -1.14 -12.54
CA ILE A 109 -5.21 -0.14 -11.46
C ILE A 109 -6.56 0.32 -10.90
N ILE A 110 -7.56 0.56 -11.75
CA ILE A 110 -8.91 0.94 -11.33
C ILE A 110 -9.53 -0.16 -10.45
N SER A 111 -9.43 -1.43 -10.85
CA SER A 111 -10.01 -2.55 -10.11
C SER A 111 -9.34 -2.80 -8.76
N ASN A 112 -8.01 -2.67 -8.68
CA ASN A 112 -7.25 -2.92 -7.43
C ASN A 112 -7.49 -1.86 -6.35
N ASN A 113 -8.01 -0.69 -6.69
CA ASN A 113 -8.34 0.35 -5.72
C ASN A 113 -9.39 -0.13 -4.69
N SER A 114 -10.39 -0.87 -5.12
CA SER A 114 -11.44 -1.40 -4.24
C SER A 114 -10.91 -2.43 -3.23
N ASP A 115 -9.97 -3.28 -3.63
CA ASP A 115 -9.37 -4.29 -2.77
C ASP A 115 -8.50 -3.66 -1.65
N LEU A 116 -7.78 -2.59 -1.96
CA LEU A 116 -6.98 -1.87 -0.98
C LEU A 116 -7.86 -1.16 0.05
N LEU A 117 -8.95 -0.52 -0.38
CA LEU A 117 -9.93 0.10 0.50
C LEU A 117 -10.59 -0.93 1.42
N PHE A 118 -10.94 -2.10 0.91
CA PHE A 118 -11.51 -3.17 1.71
C PHE A 118 -10.55 -3.63 2.81
N LYS A 119 -9.27 -3.83 2.51
CA LYS A 119 -8.24 -4.19 3.49
C LYS A 119 -8.04 -3.11 4.56
N TYR A 120 -8.08 -1.85 4.16
CA TYR A 120 -8.01 -0.72 5.10
C TYR A 120 -9.19 -0.74 6.10
N PHE A 121 -10.41 -0.90 5.62
CA PHE A 121 -11.59 -0.95 6.49
C PHE A 121 -11.62 -2.19 7.37
N SER A 122 -11.22 -3.37 6.87
CA SER A 122 -11.18 -4.58 7.70
C SER A 122 -10.22 -4.46 8.88
N LEU A 123 -9.06 -3.86 8.69
CA LEU A 123 -8.10 -3.64 9.78
C LEU A 123 -8.61 -2.64 10.84
N GLN A 124 -9.36 -1.62 10.45
CA GLN A 124 -10.00 -0.73 11.42
C GLN A 124 -11.02 -1.43 12.31
N TYR A 125 -11.74 -2.42 11.77
CA TYR A 125 -12.72 -3.20 12.54
C TYR A 125 -12.07 -4.23 13.47
N ASP A 126 -10.97 -4.87 13.05
CA ASP A 126 -10.28 -5.88 13.85
C ASP A 126 -9.45 -5.26 14.99
N SER A 127 -9.18 -3.96 14.96
CA SER A 127 -8.42 -3.22 15.98
C SER A 127 -9.31 -2.58 17.07
N SER A 128 -10.62 -2.66 16.96
CA SER A 128 -11.60 -2.19 17.95
C SER A 128 -12.16 -3.32 18.79
#